data_d71d4001ba146eb1a16303c8ec106e92
#
_entry.id   d71d4001ba146eb1a16303c8ec106e92
#
_cell.length_a   1.000
_cell.length_b   1.000
_cell.length_c   1.000
_cell.angle_alpha   90.00
_cell.angle_beta   90.00
_cell.angle_gamma   90.00
#
_symmetry.space_group_name_H-M   'P 1'
#
loop_
_entity.id
_entity.type
_entity.pdbx_description
1 polymer ?
#
loop_
_entity_poly.entity_id
_entity_poly.type
_entity_poly.pdbx_seq_one_letter_code
_entity_poly.pdbx_strand_id
1 'polypeptide(L)'
;MSSQPLQTTQIATPPATTTFPGRDLISIRDLSPIEIETIFHLAGLLKARPANFRTALAGKQMVMFFEKQSLRTRLTFEAGMASMGGNAFFMDQTAGRLDAREKLSDIAHNLERWVDAIVLRTYSHDTVEGMAQHSCIPVINALSDLEHPCQALADYFTLQERFGDLKKICLAYVGDGNNVAHSLLLTAATLGSRIRIATPEGYACDPQIVADARDLARQTGAELEILNDPNQAVDNADAVYTDAWTSMGHEH
;
A
#
# COMPACT_ATOMS: atom_id res chain seq x y z
N MET A 1 -17.80 -20.88 24.77
CA MET A 1 -16.74 -20.66 23.78
C MET A 1 -15.65 -19.86 24.47
N SER A 2 -14.53 -20.51 24.78
CA SER A 2 -13.43 -19.96 25.57
C SER A 2 -12.54 -19.13 24.67
N SER A 3 -12.49 -17.81 24.88
CA SER A 3 -11.56 -16.90 24.22
C SER A 3 -10.14 -17.16 24.75
N GLN A 4 -9.29 -17.80 23.95
CA GLN A 4 -7.87 -17.86 24.24
C GLN A 4 -7.28 -16.43 24.14
N PRO A 5 -6.43 -16.01 25.09
CA PRO A 5 -5.72 -14.74 24.98
C PRO A 5 -4.72 -14.82 23.84
N LEU A 6 -4.67 -13.75 23.02
CA LEU A 6 -3.67 -13.55 21.97
C LEU A 6 -2.27 -13.70 22.58
N GLN A 7 -1.51 -14.66 22.07
CA GLN A 7 -0.10 -14.82 22.45
C GLN A 7 0.65 -13.55 22.02
N THR A 8 1.28 -12.89 22.98
CA THR A 8 2.16 -11.75 22.76
C THR A 8 3.39 -12.26 22.00
N THR A 9 3.38 -12.14 20.70
CA THR A 9 4.55 -12.44 19.87
C THR A 9 5.67 -11.50 20.31
N GLN A 10 6.80 -12.06 20.72
CA GLN A 10 7.99 -11.26 21.03
C GLN A 10 8.40 -10.52 19.77
N ILE A 11 8.30 -9.18 19.82
CA ILE A 11 8.74 -8.31 18.73
C ILE A 11 10.26 -8.45 18.65
N ALA A 12 10.75 -9.05 17.57
CA ALA A 12 12.17 -9.20 17.30
C ALA A 12 12.87 -7.82 17.31
N THR A 13 14.13 -7.80 17.72
CA THR A 13 14.96 -6.57 17.68
C THR A 13 14.99 -6.05 16.24
N PRO A 14 14.76 -4.74 16.00
CA PRO A 14 14.76 -4.23 14.65
C PRO A 14 16.11 -4.46 13.97
N PRO A 15 16.11 -4.79 12.66
CA PRO A 15 17.30 -4.67 11.87
C PRO A 15 17.81 -3.22 11.96
N ALA A 16 19.13 -3.03 11.78
CA ALA A 16 19.78 -1.73 11.86
C ALA A 16 18.93 -0.66 11.15
N THR A 17 18.63 0.43 11.85
CA THR A 17 17.68 1.48 11.48
C THR A 17 17.79 1.85 10.00
N THR A 18 16.92 1.29 9.16
CA THR A 18 16.75 1.75 7.79
C THR A 18 16.04 3.09 7.88
N THR A 19 16.70 4.16 7.52
CA THR A 19 16.09 5.48 7.43
C THR A 19 15.48 5.62 6.03
N PHE A 20 14.30 6.22 5.93
CA PHE A 20 13.62 6.57 4.68
C PHE A 20 13.64 8.10 4.47
N PRO A 21 14.79 8.78 4.44
CA PRO A 21 14.80 10.23 4.33
C PRO A 21 14.31 10.65 2.95
N GLY A 22 13.14 11.29 2.92
CA GLY A 22 12.61 11.92 1.72
C GLY A 22 12.23 10.95 0.58
N ARG A 23 11.94 9.68 0.87
CA ARG A 23 11.56 8.70 -0.15
C ARG A 23 10.06 8.69 -0.42
N ASP A 24 9.73 8.54 -1.69
CA ASP A 24 8.37 8.31 -2.16
C ASP A 24 7.91 6.87 -1.91
N LEU A 25 6.60 6.68 -1.88
CA LEU A 25 5.94 5.39 -1.95
C LEU A 25 4.96 5.41 -3.13
N ILE A 26 5.46 5.22 -4.33
CA ILE A 26 4.67 5.23 -5.56
C ILE A 26 4.16 3.83 -5.88
N SER A 27 5.05 2.85 -5.77
CA SER A 27 4.84 1.44 -6.06
C SER A 27 5.44 0.58 -4.95
N ILE A 28 4.93 -0.65 -4.79
CA ILE A 28 5.60 -1.66 -3.95
C ILE A 28 7.01 -1.98 -4.46
N ARG A 29 7.27 -1.85 -5.76
CA ARG A 29 8.59 -2.04 -6.37
C ARG A 29 9.67 -1.11 -5.82
N ASP A 30 9.26 0.03 -5.24
CA ASP A 30 10.18 1.00 -4.65
C ASP A 30 10.75 0.53 -3.30
N LEU A 31 10.19 -0.54 -2.73
CA LEU A 31 10.55 -1.06 -1.43
C LEU A 31 11.34 -2.37 -1.52
N SER A 32 12.45 -2.44 -0.81
CA SER A 32 13.14 -3.70 -0.55
C SER A 32 12.43 -4.51 0.54
N PRO A 33 12.68 -5.83 0.64
CA PRO A 33 12.11 -6.67 1.72
C PRO A 33 12.37 -6.10 3.11
N ILE A 34 13.59 -5.61 3.37
CA ILE A 34 13.97 -5.07 4.68
C ILE A 34 13.26 -3.75 5.00
N GLU A 35 12.92 -2.96 3.99
CA GLU A 35 12.13 -1.74 4.16
C GLU A 35 10.68 -2.08 4.50
N ILE A 36 10.07 -3.07 3.87
CA ILE A 36 8.72 -3.53 4.22
C ILE A 36 8.71 -4.08 5.65
N GLU A 37 9.68 -4.90 6.02
CA GLU A 37 9.81 -5.41 7.39
C GLU A 37 9.99 -4.29 8.41
N THR A 38 10.72 -3.23 8.06
CA THR A 38 10.89 -2.04 8.91
C THR A 38 9.56 -1.29 9.09
N ILE A 39 8.79 -1.12 8.01
CA ILE A 39 7.44 -0.52 8.06
C ILE A 39 6.53 -1.35 8.98
N PHE A 40 6.51 -2.67 8.83
CA PHE A 40 5.70 -3.56 9.67
C PHE A 40 6.11 -3.50 11.14
N HIS A 41 7.43 -3.48 11.41
CA HIS A 41 7.95 -3.33 12.77
C HIS A 41 7.51 -2.01 13.41
N LEU A 42 7.66 -0.89 12.70
CA LEU A 42 7.23 0.42 13.18
C LEU A 42 5.71 0.49 13.38
N ALA A 43 4.92 -0.07 12.47
CA ALA A 43 3.47 -0.17 12.59
C ALA A 43 3.07 -0.98 13.85
N GLY A 44 3.75 -2.10 14.10
CA GLY A 44 3.56 -2.91 15.30
C GLY A 44 3.88 -2.17 16.59
N LEU A 45 4.98 -1.41 16.62
CA LEU A 45 5.34 -0.56 17.75
C LEU A 45 4.32 0.55 17.99
N LEU A 46 3.90 1.25 16.92
CA LEU A 46 2.88 2.28 16.98
C LEU A 46 1.56 1.75 17.53
N LYS A 47 1.13 0.58 17.04
CA LYS A 47 -0.09 -0.09 17.47
C LYS A 47 -0.03 -0.53 18.93
N ALA A 48 1.11 -1.08 19.38
CA ALA A 48 1.29 -1.56 20.74
C ALA A 48 1.51 -0.42 21.77
N ARG A 49 2.14 0.67 21.36
CA ARG A 49 2.54 1.77 22.27
C ARG A 49 2.31 3.14 21.64
N PRO A 50 1.07 3.52 21.27
CA PRO A 50 0.78 4.75 20.54
C PRO A 50 1.22 6.02 21.31
N ALA A 51 1.26 5.96 22.64
CA ALA A 51 1.70 7.07 23.48
C ALA A 51 3.15 7.52 23.20
N ASN A 52 4.01 6.59 22.77
CA ASN A 52 5.42 6.89 22.48
C ASN A 52 5.62 7.68 21.17
N PHE A 53 4.59 7.76 20.35
CA PHE A 53 4.64 8.39 19.02
C PHE A 53 3.86 9.71 18.92
N ARG A 54 3.28 10.19 20.03
CA ARG A 54 2.40 11.39 20.04
C ARG A 54 3.06 12.66 19.49
N THR A 55 4.37 12.71 19.45
CA THR A 55 5.14 13.86 18.95
C THR A 55 6.05 13.49 17.77
N ALA A 56 5.92 12.28 17.24
CA ALA A 56 6.80 11.80 16.17
C ALA A 56 6.72 12.64 14.89
N LEU A 57 5.55 13.25 14.64
CA LEU A 57 5.31 14.15 13.51
C LEU A 57 5.00 15.58 13.97
N ALA A 58 5.50 15.99 15.17
CA ALA A 58 5.24 17.32 15.70
C ALA A 58 5.74 18.40 14.71
N GLY A 59 4.83 19.32 14.34
CA GLY A 59 5.10 20.40 13.40
C GLY A 59 5.11 20.00 11.92
N LYS A 60 4.92 18.71 11.60
CA LYS A 60 4.83 18.23 10.22
C LYS A 60 3.47 18.48 9.62
N GLN A 61 3.47 18.88 8.35
CA GLN A 61 2.29 19.19 7.56
C GLN A 61 2.19 18.20 6.39
N MET A 62 1.01 17.67 6.15
CA MET A 62 0.74 16.76 5.03
C MET A 62 -0.45 17.28 4.23
N VAL A 63 -0.37 17.24 2.90
CA VAL A 63 -1.52 17.53 2.03
C VAL A 63 -1.99 16.25 1.35
N MET A 64 -3.30 16.10 1.23
CA MET A 64 -3.95 14.98 0.55
C MET A 64 -4.80 15.50 -0.60
N PHE A 65 -4.54 15.02 -1.82
CA PHE A 65 -5.36 15.27 -3.00
C PHE A 65 -6.09 14.02 -3.44
N PHE A 66 -7.42 14.06 -3.41
CA PHE A 66 -8.26 12.95 -3.80
C PHE A 66 -9.13 13.32 -4.99
N GLU A 67 -8.86 12.72 -6.14
CA GLU A 67 -9.73 12.76 -7.32
C GLU A 67 -10.93 11.83 -7.14
N LYS A 68 -10.80 10.79 -6.31
CA LYS A 68 -11.88 9.87 -5.94
C LYS A 68 -12.06 9.87 -4.42
N GLN A 69 -13.29 10.07 -3.98
CA GLN A 69 -13.62 10.10 -2.55
C GLN A 69 -13.31 8.77 -1.86
N SER A 70 -12.85 8.84 -0.62
CA SER A 70 -12.66 7.69 0.25
C SER A 70 -12.70 8.10 1.70
N LEU A 71 -13.75 7.69 2.39
CA LEU A 71 -13.91 7.96 3.82
C LEU A 71 -12.77 7.33 4.65
N ARG A 72 -12.51 6.04 4.43
CA ARG A 72 -11.51 5.28 5.19
C ARG A 72 -10.11 5.82 5.01
N THR A 73 -9.67 5.99 3.77
CA THR A 73 -8.33 6.51 3.46
C THR A 73 -8.13 7.90 4.04
N ARG A 74 -9.10 8.78 3.84
CA ARG A 74 -9.06 10.15 4.38
C ARG A 74 -8.91 10.14 5.90
N LEU A 75 -9.84 9.52 6.62
CA LEU A 75 -9.83 9.49 8.08
C LEU A 75 -8.57 8.82 8.65
N THR A 76 -8.06 7.78 8.01
CA THR A 76 -6.85 7.09 8.46
C THR A 76 -5.63 8.01 8.41
N PHE A 77 -5.44 8.73 7.32
CA PHE A 77 -4.33 9.68 7.20
C PHE A 77 -4.52 10.91 8.13
N GLU A 78 -5.72 11.52 8.18
CA GLU A 78 -6.00 12.65 9.06
C GLU A 78 -5.79 12.29 10.53
N ALA A 79 -6.41 11.19 10.98
CA ALA A 79 -6.29 10.72 12.36
C ALA A 79 -4.87 10.26 12.70
N GLY A 80 -4.19 9.60 11.77
CA GLY A 80 -2.80 9.20 11.92
C GLY A 80 -1.87 10.38 12.15
N MET A 81 -1.93 11.40 11.30
CA MET A 81 -1.16 12.65 11.45
C MET A 81 -1.45 13.32 12.78
N ALA A 82 -2.72 13.52 13.11
CA ALA A 82 -3.13 14.19 14.35
C ALA A 82 -2.68 13.41 15.60
N SER A 83 -2.77 12.08 15.60
CA SER A 83 -2.36 11.24 16.73
C SER A 83 -0.85 11.28 17.01
N MET A 84 -0.07 11.63 16.00
CA MET A 84 1.40 11.76 16.08
C MET A 84 1.88 13.22 16.18
N GLY A 85 0.97 14.19 16.34
CA GLY A 85 1.29 15.61 16.54
C GLY A 85 1.49 16.43 15.26
N GLY A 86 1.20 15.86 14.10
CA GLY A 86 1.20 16.55 12.81
C GLY A 86 -0.19 17.03 12.40
N ASN A 87 -0.27 17.68 11.24
CA ASN A 87 -1.52 18.12 10.62
C ASN A 87 -1.66 17.56 9.21
N ALA A 88 -2.91 17.37 8.76
CA ALA A 88 -3.23 16.98 7.41
C ALA A 88 -4.27 17.95 6.81
N PHE A 89 -4.02 18.35 5.55
CA PHE A 89 -4.94 19.17 4.75
C PHE A 89 -5.57 18.31 3.67
N PHE A 90 -6.88 18.28 3.63
CA PHE A 90 -7.60 17.54 2.60
C PHE A 90 -8.07 18.49 1.49
N MET A 91 -7.68 18.18 0.25
CA MET A 91 -8.07 18.86 -0.97
C MET A 91 -8.92 17.94 -1.83
N ASP A 92 -10.21 18.21 -1.89
CA ASP A 92 -11.15 17.49 -2.73
C ASP A 92 -10.98 17.92 -4.20
N GLN A 93 -10.62 16.96 -5.05
CA GLN A 93 -10.42 17.15 -6.49
C GLN A 93 -11.48 16.43 -7.33
N THR A 94 -12.63 16.07 -6.73
CA THR A 94 -13.70 15.35 -7.45
C THR A 94 -14.31 16.16 -8.59
N ALA A 95 -14.14 17.49 -8.59
CA ALA A 95 -14.57 18.38 -9.68
C ALA A 95 -13.65 18.40 -10.91
N GLY A 96 -12.50 17.70 -10.86
CA GLY A 96 -11.55 17.63 -11.97
C GLY A 96 -10.21 17.03 -11.55
N ARG A 97 -9.38 16.71 -12.55
CA ARG A 97 -8.03 16.18 -12.32
C ARG A 97 -7.12 17.26 -11.75
N LEU A 98 -6.13 16.82 -10.96
CA LEU A 98 -5.15 17.70 -10.35
C LEU A 98 -4.37 18.52 -11.38
N ASP A 99 -4.05 17.92 -12.54
CA ASP A 99 -3.32 18.51 -13.66
C ASP A 99 -4.18 19.34 -14.64
N ALA A 100 -5.48 19.48 -14.36
CA ALA A 100 -6.40 20.13 -15.31
C ALA A 100 -6.22 21.65 -15.45
N ARG A 101 -5.66 22.32 -14.44
CA ARG A 101 -5.51 23.79 -14.40
C ARG A 101 -4.06 24.25 -14.42
N GLU A 102 -3.16 23.48 -13.81
CA GLU A 102 -1.75 23.80 -13.63
C GLU A 102 -0.92 22.56 -13.94
N LYS A 103 0.34 22.75 -14.33
CA LYS A 103 1.27 21.65 -14.50
C LYS A 103 1.60 21.01 -13.15
N LEU A 104 1.75 19.67 -13.12
CA LEU A 104 2.15 18.96 -11.91
C LEU A 104 3.46 19.49 -11.32
N SER A 105 4.42 19.90 -12.18
CA SER A 105 5.67 20.54 -11.76
C SER A 105 5.45 21.81 -10.93
N ASP A 106 4.52 22.66 -11.36
CA ASP A 106 4.26 23.93 -10.70
C ASP A 106 3.55 23.70 -9.36
N ILE A 107 2.61 22.75 -9.33
CA ILE A 107 1.94 22.31 -8.10
C ILE A 107 2.96 21.73 -7.11
N ALA A 108 3.83 20.81 -7.56
CA ALA A 108 4.86 20.18 -6.72
C ALA A 108 5.79 21.22 -6.08
N HIS A 109 6.34 22.14 -6.89
CA HIS A 109 7.25 23.20 -6.41
C HIS A 109 6.58 24.19 -5.44
N ASN A 110 5.27 24.41 -5.55
CA ASN A 110 4.53 25.21 -4.57
C ASN A 110 4.33 24.44 -3.27
N LEU A 111 3.90 23.17 -3.35
CA LEU A 111 3.59 22.35 -2.19
C LEU A 111 4.81 22.12 -1.30
N GLU A 112 5.99 21.87 -1.86
CA GLU A 112 7.22 21.65 -1.08
C GLU A 112 7.63 22.85 -0.18
N ARG A 113 7.03 24.04 -0.42
CA ARG A 113 7.24 25.24 0.41
C ARG A 113 6.30 25.27 1.62
N TRP A 114 5.22 24.51 1.59
CA TRP A 114 4.13 24.61 2.58
C TRP A 114 3.94 23.35 3.40
N VAL A 115 4.31 22.18 2.85
CA VAL A 115 4.06 20.90 3.51
C VAL A 115 5.30 20.00 3.48
N ASP A 116 5.28 18.95 4.29
CA ASP A 116 6.40 17.98 4.42
C ASP A 116 6.13 16.68 3.68
N ALA A 117 4.88 16.41 3.25
CA ALA A 117 4.52 15.22 2.49
C ALA A 117 3.24 15.45 1.66
N ILE A 118 3.12 14.72 0.56
CA ILE A 118 1.97 14.73 -0.34
C ILE A 118 1.38 13.32 -0.40
N VAL A 119 0.06 13.21 -0.25
CA VAL A 119 -0.69 11.95 -0.42
C VAL A 119 -1.63 12.11 -1.59
N LEU A 120 -1.56 11.19 -2.54
CA LEU A 120 -2.35 11.21 -3.76
C LEU A 120 -3.27 10.01 -3.85
N ARG A 121 -4.53 10.24 -4.17
CA ARG A 121 -5.50 9.24 -4.58
C ARG A 121 -6.10 9.67 -5.90
N THR A 122 -5.60 9.09 -6.99
CA THR A 122 -5.82 9.55 -8.37
C THR A 122 -6.45 8.46 -9.24
N TYR A 123 -6.99 8.87 -10.38
CA TYR A 123 -7.41 7.92 -11.41
C TYR A 123 -6.23 7.37 -12.19
N SER A 124 -5.20 8.20 -12.48
CA SER A 124 -4.04 7.79 -13.25
C SER A 124 -2.80 7.62 -12.36
N HIS A 125 -2.06 6.54 -12.55
CA HIS A 125 -0.76 6.34 -11.92
C HIS A 125 0.27 7.37 -12.37
N ASP A 126 0.20 7.81 -13.64
CA ASP A 126 1.08 8.85 -14.20
C ASP A 126 1.00 10.15 -13.40
N THR A 127 -0.15 10.48 -12.80
CA THR A 127 -0.29 11.67 -11.94
C THR A 127 0.55 11.54 -10.68
N VAL A 128 0.63 10.34 -10.10
CA VAL A 128 1.44 10.06 -8.91
C VAL A 128 2.93 10.13 -9.25
N GLU A 129 3.34 9.46 -10.34
CA GLU A 129 4.72 9.50 -10.84
C GLU A 129 5.16 10.92 -11.20
N GLY A 130 4.32 11.65 -11.95
CA GLY A 130 4.60 13.02 -12.34
C GLY A 130 4.75 13.97 -11.14
N MET A 131 3.95 13.80 -10.08
CA MET A 131 4.13 14.58 -8.85
C MET A 131 5.45 14.24 -8.17
N ALA A 132 5.79 12.97 -8.03
CA ALA A 132 7.03 12.51 -7.40
C ALA A 132 8.27 12.96 -8.17
N GLN A 133 8.22 12.96 -9.51
CA GLN A 133 9.33 13.41 -10.35
C GLN A 133 9.71 14.88 -10.12
N HIS A 134 8.74 15.71 -9.73
CA HIS A 134 8.93 17.16 -9.57
C HIS A 134 8.95 17.62 -8.12
N SER A 135 8.73 16.73 -7.15
CA SER A 135 8.68 17.06 -5.72
C SER A 135 9.99 16.69 -5.01
N CYS A 136 10.47 17.56 -4.13
CA CYS A 136 11.58 17.25 -3.22
C CYS A 136 11.10 16.69 -1.87
N ILE A 137 9.78 16.63 -1.63
CA ILE A 137 9.18 16.05 -0.43
C ILE A 137 8.47 14.74 -0.78
N PRO A 138 8.34 13.79 0.18
CA PRO A 138 7.74 12.49 -0.05
C PRO A 138 6.35 12.56 -0.69
N VAL A 139 6.15 11.77 -1.74
CA VAL A 139 4.86 11.51 -2.39
C VAL A 139 4.42 10.09 -2.08
N ILE A 140 3.20 9.94 -1.57
CA ILE A 140 2.61 8.67 -1.16
C ILE A 140 1.41 8.35 -2.05
N ASN A 141 1.47 7.23 -2.75
CA ASN A 141 0.36 6.67 -3.50
C ASN A 141 -0.65 6.03 -2.53
N ALA A 142 -1.75 6.71 -2.25
CA ALA A 142 -2.84 6.17 -1.45
C ALA A 142 -3.81 5.32 -2.28
N LEU A 143 -3.81 5.44 -3.59
CA LEU A 143 -4.42 4.61 -4.62
C LEU A 143 -4.26 5.28 -5.99
N SER A 144 -3.97 4.50 -7.01
CA SER A 144 -4.11 4.84 -8.43
C SER A 144 -4.86 3.71 -9.17
N ASP A 145 -5.04 3.84 -10.48
CA ASP A 145 -5.56 2.75 -11.32
C ASP A 145 -4.63 1.53 -11.37
N LEU A 146 -3.31 1.73 -11.23
CA LEU A 146 -2.33 0.66 -11.32
C LEU A 146 -2.04 -0.04 -9.98
N GLU A 147 -1.93 0.72 -8.88
CA GLU A 147 -1.53 0.17 -7.58
C GLU A 147 -2.25 0.81 -6.38
N HIS A 148 -2.31 0.04 -5.28
CA HIS A 148 -2.74 0.49 -3.96
C HIS A 148 -1.74 0.04 -2.87
N PRO A 149 -0.51 0.58 -2.86
CA PRO A 149 0.58 0.07 -2.03
C PRO A 149 0.28 0.12 -0.54
N CYS A 150 -0.33 1.20 -0.05
CA CYS A 150 -0.70 1.32 1.37
C CYS A 150 -1.67 0.21 1.83
N GLN A 151 -2.61 -0.21 0.96
CA GLN A 151 -3.54 -1.29 1.27
C GLN A 151 -2.81 -2.63 1.35
N ALA A 152 -2.02 -2.98 0.33
CA ALA A 152 -1.29 -4.24 0.30
C ALA A 152 -0.32 -4.39 1.48
N LEU A 153 0.37 -3.31 1.88
CA LEU A 153 1.22 -3.30 3.08
C LEU A 153 0.40 -3.57 4.35
N ALA A 154 -0.79 -2.96 4.48
CA ALA A 154 -1.67 -3.19 5.63
C ALA A 154 -2.20 -4.62 5.68
N ASP A 155 -2.54 -5.21 4.53
CA ASP A 155 -3.01 -6.58 4.41
C ASP A 155 -1.90 -7.57 4.79
N TYR A 156 -0.69 -7.41 4.24
CA TYR A 156 0.44 -8.26 4.60
C TYR A 156 0.89 -8.07 6.05
N PHE A 157 0.79 -6.86 6.61
CA PHE A 157 0.99 -6.65 8.04
C PHE A 157 -0.04 -7.42 8.88
N THR A 158 -1.31 -7.42 8.47
CA THR A 158 -2.37 -8.20 9.13
C THR A 158 -2.10 -9.70 9.05
N LEU A 159 -1.64 -10.20 7.90
CA LEU A 159 -1.23 -11.60 7.73
C LEU A 159 -0.04 -11.93 8.64
N GLN A 160 0.94 -11.05 8.75
CA GLN A 160 2.07 -11.23 9.66
C GLN A 160 1.65 -11.28 11.12
N GLU A 161 0.74 -10.39 11.55
CA GLU A 161 0.18 -10.43 12.92
C GLU A 161 -0.56 -11.74 13.20
N ARG A 162 -1.21 -12.31 12.20
CA ARG A 162 -2.02 -13.53 12.37
C ARG A 162 -1.22 -14.82 12.28
N PHE A 163 -0.29 -14.90 11.33
CA PHE A 163 0.42 -16.13 10.97
C PHE A 163 1.92 -16.10 11.32
N GLY A 164 2.49 -14.93 11.58
CA GLY A 164 3.90 -14.75 11.89
C GLY A 164 4.77 -14.73 10.63
N ASP A 165 5.24 -15.89 10.19
CA ASP A 165 6.17 -16.01 9.07
C ASP A 165 5.44 -16.01 7.71
N LEU A 166 5.52 -14.90 7.01
CA LEU A 166 4.85 -14.71 5.72
C LEU A 166 5.35 -15.64 4.62
N LYS A 167 6.56 -16.18 4.72
CA LYS A 167 7.11 -17.12 3.74
C LYS A 167 6.43 -18.49 3.79
N LYS A 168 5.74 -18.80 4.89
CA LYS A 168 5.06 -20.07 5.09
C LYS A 168 3.59 -20.06 4.71
N ILE A 169 3.01 -18.89 4.46
CA ILE A 169 1.60 -18.75 4.14
C ILE A 169 1.37 -18.69 2.63
N CYS A 170 0.18 -19.12 2.22
CA CYS A 170 -0.36 -18.94 0.89
C CYS A 170 -1.59 -18.02 0.95
N LEU A 171 -1.49 -16.83 0.34
CA LEU A 171 -2.63 -15.94 0.14
C LEU A 171 -3.32 -16.29 -1.18
N ALA A 172 -4.62 -16.53 -1.17
CA ALA A 172 -5.45 -16.62 -2.37
C ALA A 172 -6.19 -15.31 -2.56
N TYR A 173 -6.05 -14.70 -3.72
CA TYR A 173 -6.88 -13.59 -4.18
C TYR A 173 -7.88 -14.09 -5.21
N VAL A 174 -9.16 -13.70 -5.06
CA VAL A 174 -10.23 -14.04 -6.01
C VAL A 174 -10.98 -12.76 -6.37
N GLY A 175 -10.90 -12.33 -7.62
CA GLY A 175 -11.52 -11.10 -8.11
C GLY A 175 -10.87 -10.58 -9.39
N ASP A 176 -11.15 -9.33 -9.74
CA ASP A 176 -10.52 -8.66 -10.89
C ASP A 176 -9.02 -8.46 -10.65
N GLY A 177 -8.22 -8.57 -11.71
CA GLY A 177 -6.79 -8.24 -11.71
C GLY A 177 -6.57 -6.72 -11.69
N ASN A 178 -7.04 -6.08 -10.61
CA ASN A 178 -7.02 -4.64 -10.42
C ASN A 178 -5.78 -4.15 -9.63
N ASN A 179 -5.76 -2.88 -9.30
CA ASN A 179 -4.69 -2.23 -8.54
C ASN A 179 -4.39 -2.89 -7.18
N VAL A 180 -5.39 -3.46 -6.50
CA VAL A 180 -5.20 -4.20 -5.24
C VAL A 180 -4.50 -5.53 -5.51
N ALA A 181 -4.97 -6.29 -6.52
CA ALA A 181 -4.34 -7.54 -6.95
C ALA A 181 -2.88 -7.32 -7.36
N HIS A 182 -2.60 -6.23 -8.10
CA HIS A 182 -1.25 -5.85 -8.51
C HIS A 182 -0.34 -5.62 -7.30
N SER A 183 -0.77 -4.79 -6.36
CA SER A 183 0.04 -4.49 -5.17
C SER A 183 0.21 -5.70 -4.24
N LEU A 184 -0.80 -6.57 -4.11
CA LEU A 184 -0.67 -7.83 -3.36
C LEU A 184 0.34 -8.77 -4.02
N LEU A 185 0.30 -8.89 -5.36
CA LEU A 185 1.23 -9.72 -6.13
C LEU A 185 2.68 -9.24 -5.97
N LEU A 186 2.91 -7.94 -6.11
CA LEU A 186 4.24 -7.33 -5.93
C LEU A 186 4.74 -7.48 -4.49
N THR A 187 3.86 -7.31 -3.49
CA THR A 187 4.22 -7.47 -2.08
C THR A 187 4.61 -8.91 -1.77
N ALA A 188 3.84 -9.91 -2.26
CA ALA A 188 4.21 -11.32 -2.14
C ALA A 188 5.57 -11.59 -2.75
N ALA A 189 5.78 -11.10 -3.98
CA ALA A 189 7.01 -11.28 -4.73
C ALA A 189 8.21 -10.68 -3.97
N THR A 190 8.07 -9.49 -3.41
CA THR A 190 9.11 -8.81 -2.64
C THR A 190 9.43 -9.54 -1.33
N LEU A 191 8.42 -10.01 -0.61
CA LEU A 191 8.59 -10.68 0.70
C LEU A 191 8.99 -12.16 0.60
N GLY A 192 8.95 -12.75 -0.59
CA GLY A 192 9.23 -14.19 -0.77
C GLY A 192 8.10 -15.07 -0.24
N SER A 193 6.85 -14.58 -0.24
CA SER A 193 5.67 -15.34 0.18
C SER A 193 4.97 -16.02 -1.01
N ARG A 194 3.95 -16.84 -0.71
CA ARG A 194 3.14 -17.49 -1.76
C ARG A 194 1.84 -16.74 -1.98
N ILE A 195 1.49 -16.52 -3.24
CA ILE A 195 0.21 -15.95 -3.63
C ILE A 195 -0.36 -16.66 -4.86
N ARG A 196 -1.66 -16.90 -4.84
CA ARG A 196 -2.46 -17.36 -5.97
C ARG A 196 -3.50 -16.32 -6.30
N ILE A 197 -3.53 -15.87 -7.55
CA ILE A 197 -4.51 -14.89 -8.02
C ILE A 197 -5.41 -15.58 -9.04
N ALA A 198 -6.70 -15.66 -8.75
CA ALA A 198 -7.70 -16.15 -9.69
C ALA A 198 -8.54 -14.97 -10.18
N THR A 199 -8.46 -14.72 -11.48
CA THR A 199 -9.24 -13.68 -12.16
C THR A 199 -10.14 -14.28 -13.24
N PRO A 200 -11.34 -13.74 -13.48
CA PRO A 200 -12.16 -14.12 -14.62
C PRO A 200 -11.44 -13.85 -15.96
N GLU A 201 -11.86 -14.55 -17.01
CA GLU A 201 -11.38 -14.24 -18.36
C GLU A 201 -11.70 -12.78 -18.73
N GLY A 202 -10.73 -12.07 -19.29
CA GLY A 202 -10.84 -10.66 -19.64
C GLY A 202 -10.53 -9.67 -18.50
N TYR A 203 -10.31 -10.18 -17.27
CA TYR A 203 -9.99 -9.36 -16.09
C TYR A 203 -8.62 -9.70 -15.48
N ALA A 204 -7.69 -10.12 -16.30
CA ALA A 204 -6.35 -10.47 -15.86
C ALA A 204 -5.59 -9.26 -15.30
N CYS A 205 -4.63 -9.52 -14.41
CA CYS A 205 -3.67 -8.50 -13.97
C CYS A 205 -2.88 -7.93 -15.15
N ASP A 206 -2.41 -6.70 -15.00
CA ASP A 206 -1.53 -6.07 -15.98
C ASP A 206 -0.31 -6.96 -16.29
N PRO A 207 -0.02 -7.25 -17.56
CA PRO A 207 1.09 -8.14 -17.93
C PRO A 207 2.46 -7.64 -17.47
N GLN A 208 2.67 -6.31 -17.40
CA GLN A 208 3.94 -5.74 -16.95
C GLN A 208 4.11 -5.95 -15.44
N ILE A 209 3.06 -5.75 -14.66
CA ILE A 209 3.06 -6.03 -13.21
C ILE A 209 3.35 -7.51 -12.95
N VAL A 210 2.75 -8.41 -13.72
CA VAL A 210 3.02 -9.86 -13.59
C VAL A 210 4.48 -10.17 -13.93
N ALA A 211 5.03 -9.55 -14.97
CA ALA A 211 6.43 -9.72 -15.35
C ALA A 211 7.38 -9.23 -14.23
N ASP A 212 7.14 -8.02 -13.73
CA ASP A 212 7.93 -7.42 -12.64
C ASP A 212 7.87 -8.27 -11.36
N ALA A 213 6.69 -8.77 -11.00
CA ALA A 213 6.53 -9.66 -9.85
C ALA A 213 7.31 -10.98 -10.03
N ARG A 214 7.31 -11.56 -11.23
CA ARG A 214 8.09 -12.77 -11.52
C ARG A 214 9.61 -12.51 -11.43
N ASP A 215 10.06 -11.32 -11.82
CA ASP A 215 11.47 -10.94 -11.70
C ASP A 215 11.89 -10.80 -10.23
N LEU A 216 11.07 -10.19 -9.40
CA LEU A 216 11.26 -10.13 -7.95
C LEU A 216 11.23 -11.53 -7.31
N ALA A 217 10.26 -12.37 -7.70
CA ALA A 217 10.12 -13.72 -7.18
C ALA A 217 11.34 -14.61 -7.44
N ARG A 218 12.02 -14.44 -8.59
CA ARG A 218 13.28 -15.16 -8.87
C ARG A 218 14.41 -14.80 -7.89
N GLN A 219 14.36 -13.60 -7.29
CA GLN A 219 15.37 -13.14 -6.34
C GLN A 219 15.02 -13.54 -4.90
N THR A 220 13.75 -13.58 -4.56
CA THR A 220 13.25 -13.76 -3.19
C THR A 220 12.83 -15.20 -2.88
N GLY A 221 12.54 -15.99 -3.93
CA GLY A 221 11.99 -17.35 -3.82
C GLY A 221 10.47 -17.37 -3.62
N ALA A 222 9.76 -16.27 -3.92
CA ALA A 222 8.31 -16.24 -3.88
C ALA A 222 7.67 -17.20 -4.91
N GLU A 223 6.53 -17.77 -4.53
CA GLU A 223 5.73 -18.64 -5.41
C GLU A 223 4.47 -17.89 -5.88
N LEU A 224 4.39 -17.62 -7.18
CA LEU A 224 3.31 -16.84 -7.79
C LEU A 224 2.53 -17.70 -8.78
N GLU A 225 1.23 -17.86 -8.56
CA GLU A 225 0.32 -18.55 -9.47
C GLU A 225 -0.77 -17.61 -9.95
N ILE A 226 -0.95 -17.50 -11.27
CA ILE A 226 -2.02 -16.74 -11.90
C ILE A 226 -2.99 -17.75 -12.55
N LEU A 227 -4.23 -17.74 -12.14
CA LEU A 227 -5.25 -18.75 -12.43
C LEU A 227 -6.53 -18.10 -12.92
N ASN A 228 -7.43 -18.90 -13.52
CA ASN A 228 -8.79 -18.47 -13.81
C ASN A 228 -9.84 -19.23 -12.97
N ASP A 229 -9.45 -20.34 -12.34
CA ASP A 229 -10.35 -21.12 -11.49
C ASP A 229 -10.18 -20.72 -10.01
N PRO A 230 -11.20 -20.09 -9.40
CA PRO A 230 -11.15 -19.68 -8.00
C PRO A 230 -11.02 -20.87 -7.04
N ASN A 231 -11.54 -22.06 -7.39
CA ASN A 231 -11.43 -23.24 -6.54
C ASN A 231 -9.96 -23.71 -6.42
N GLN A 232 -9.20 -23.63 -7.53
CA GLN A 232 -7.78 -23.94 -7.50
C GLN A 232 -6.98 -22.93 -6.68
N ALA A 233 -7.36 -21.65 -6.74
CA ALA A 233 -6.66 -20.61 -5.97
C ALA A 233 -6.85 -20.78 -4.46
N VAL A 234 -8.07 -21.11 -4.01
CA VAL A 234 -8.39 -21.21 -2.57
C VAL A 234 -8.03 -22.58 -1.97
N ASP A 235 -7.73 -23.58 -2.77
CA ASP A 235 -7.40 -24.91 -2.26
C ASP A 235 -6.12 -24.87 -1.42
N ASN A 236 -6.24 -25.27 -0.15
CA ASN A 236 -5.15 -25.22 0.84
C ASN A 236 -4.49 -23.82 1.02
N ALA A 237 -5.21 -22.73 0.74
CA ALA A 237 -4.77 -21.39 1.07
C ALA A 237 -4.95 -21.10 2.57
N ASP A 238 -4.00 -20.39 3.18
CA ASP A 238 -4.05 -19.99 4.59
C ASP A 238 -4.97 -18.78 4.80
N ALA A 239 -5.09 -17.93 3.78
CA ALA A 239 -5.98 -16.77 3.76
C ALA A 239 -6.59 -16.58 2.37
N VAL A 240 -7.83 -16.09 2.35
CA VAL A 240 -8.54 -15.73 1.12
C VAL A 240 -8.87 -14.25 1.15
N TYR A 241 -8.53 -13.55 0.08
CA TYR A 241 -8.81 -12.15 -0.14
C TYR A 241 -9.75 -11.97 -1.33
N THR A 242 -10.72 -11.09 -1.18
CA THR A 242 -11.56 -10.63 -2.29
C THR A 242 -11.77 -9.12 -2.15
N ASP A 243 -11.84 -8.43 -3.27
CA ASP A 243 -12.13 -7.00 -3.33
C ASP A 243 -13.59 -6.75 -3.74
N ALA A 244 -13.98 -5.49 -3.95
CA ALA A 244 -15.31 -5.13 -4.43
C ALA A 244 -15.62 -5.84 -5.76
N TRP A 245 -16.89 -6.23 -5.94
CA TRP A 245 -17.36 -6.96 -7.13
C TRP A 245 -17.27 -6.17 -8.43
N THR A 246 -17.10 -4.86 -8.34
CA THR A 246 -16.95 -3.95 -9.48
C THR A 246 -15.71 -3.11 -9.28
N SER A 247 -14.72 -3.27 -10.15
CA SER A 247 -13.50 -2.49 -10.13
C SER A 247 -13.74 -1.04 -10.52
N MET A 248 -12.85 -0.15 -10.07
CA MET A 248 -12.86 1.27 -10.40
C MET A 248 -12.90 1.49 -11.93
N GLY A 249 -13.90 2.26 -12.42
CA GLY A 249 -14.07 2.53 -13.85
C GLY A 249 -14.96 1.53 -14.61
N HIS A 250 -15.42 0.47 -13.96
CA HIS A 250 -16.34 -0.54 -14.53
C HIS A 250 -17.72 -0.54 -13.85
N GLU A 251 -18.16 0.60 -13.34
CA GLU A 251 -19.38 0.79 -12.52
C GLU A 251 -20.68 0.84 -13.36
N HIS A 252 -20.75 0.12 -14.49
CA HIS A 252 -21.92 0.08 -15.39
C HIS A 252 -22.62 -1.27 -15.42
#